data_d6c9fc963467c81adf7f283f12eef65b
#
_entry.id   d6c9fc963467c81adf7f283f12eef65b
#
_cell.length_a   1.000
_cell.length_b   1.000
_cell.length_c   1.000
_cell.angle_alpha   90.00
_cell.angle_beta   90.00
_cell.angle_gamma   90.00
#
_symmetry.space_group_name_H-M   'P 1'
#
loop_
_entity.id
_entity.type
_entity.pdbx_description
1 polymer ?
#
loop_
_entity_poly.entity_id
_entity_poly.type
_entity_poly.pdbx_seq_one_letter_code
_entity_poly.pdbx_strand_id
1 'polypeptide(L)'
;MAIREILEVPDPRLKTVSVPVEPDEFNDDLKTLVEDMFETMYDAPGIGLAAIQVGVPKRVLVIDLQPDDPDAEPEQCDHDHGEGAHTHQPTMKEPRVFINPVIVDPAEELSTYQEGCLSVPEIYADVDRPATCTVEYQDLDGKKHTENLEGLLATCLQHEMDHLEGILFIDHLSRLKRGMALKKLKKLRQAA
;
A
#
# COMPACT_ATOMS: atom_id res chain seq x y z
N MET A 1 3.00 -14.29 13.86
CA MET A 1 2.32 -13.74 12.67
C MET A 1 0.84 -13.64 12.98
N ALA A 2 0.26 -12.47 12.86
CA ALA A 2 -1.14 -12.20 13.17
C ALA A 2 -1.71 -11.18 12.17
N ILE A 3 -2.94 -11.45 11.68
CA ILE A 3 -3.68 -10.47 10.89
C ILE A 3 -4.12 -9.33 11.81
N ARG A 4 -3.79 -8.10 11.44
CA ARG A 4 -4.14 -6.87 12.17
C ARG A 4 -5.38 -6.22 11.56
N GLU A 5 -6.14 -5.51 12.39
CA GLU A 5 -7.26 -4.70 11.92
C GLU A 5 -6.73 -3.54 11.05
N ILE A 6 -7.25 -3.41 9.82
CA ILE A 6 -6.95 -2.27 8.96
C ILE A 6 -7.89 -1.12 9.33
N LEU A 7 -7.30 0.03 9.62
CA LEU A 7 -8.04 1.26 9.88
C LEU A 7 -8.65 1.80 8.57
N GLU A 8 -9.91 2.16 8.61
CA GLU A 8 -10.62 2.73 7.46
C GLU A 8 -11.11 4.15 7.74
N VAL A 9 -11.17 4.96 6.68
CA VAL A 9 -11.80 6.29 6.73
C VAL A 9 -13.23 6.17 7.29
N PRO A 10 -13.65 6.99 8.29
CA PRO A 10 -13.01 8.23 8.73
C PRO A 10 -12.16 8.13 10.01
N ASP A 11 -11.48 7.03 10.27
CA ASP A 11 -10.66 6.90 11.48
C ASP A 11 -9.61 8.02 11.55
N PRO A 12 -9.60 8.86 12.63
CA PRO A 12 -8.68 9.99 12.73
C PRO A 12 -7.20 9.59 12.83
N ARG A 13 -6.89 8.35 13.24
CA ARG A 13 -5.51 7.84 13.32
C ARG A 13 -4.83 7.84 11.96
N LEU A 14 -5.58 7.64 10.87
CA LEU A 14 -5.07 7.72 9.49
C LEU A 14 -4.52 9.11 9.11
N LYS A 15 -4.78 10.14 9.90
CA LYS A 15 -4.27 11.50 9.70
C LYS A 15 -3.07 11.83 10.59
N THR A 16 -2.55 10.83 11.32
CA THR A 16 -1.37 11.00 12.16
C THR A 16 -0.11 10.93 11.30
N VAL A 17 0.80 11.88 11.46
CA VAL A 17 2.14 11.83 10.85
C VAL A 17 2.97 10.78 11.59
N SER A 18 3.53 9.84 10.86
CA SER A 18 4.35 8.77 11.40
C SER A 18 5.74 9.24 11.79
N VAL A 19 6.24 8.75 12.92
CA VAL A 19 7.58 9.09 13.42
C VAL A 19 8.62 8.07 12.93
N PRO A 20 9.90 8.47 12.77
CA PRO A 20 10.96 7.55 12.41
C PRO A 20 11.07 6.34 13.38
N VAL A 21 11.58 5.24 12.84
CA VAL A 21 12.07 4.12 13.63
C VAL A 21 13.47 4.48 14.10
N GLU A 22 13.68 4.52 15.42
CA GLU A 22 14.96 4.86 16.02
C GLU A 22 15.93 3.65 16.01
N PRO A 23 17.25 3.86 16.12
CA PRO A 23 18.23 2.77 16.02
C PRO A 23 18.03 1.61 17.00
N ASP A 24 17.51 1.87 18.19
CA ASP A 24 17.22 0.87 19.23
C ASP A 24 15.89 0.13 19.01
N GLU A 25 15.08 0.59 18.05
CA GLU A 25 13.83 -0.05 17.65
C GLU A 25 14.01 -1.08 16.52
N PHE A 26 15.21 -1.22 15.93
CA PHE A 26 15.52 -2.30 14.98
C PHE A 26 15.74 -3.62 15.73
N ASN A 27 14.65 -4.22 16.16
CA ASN A 27 14.60 -5.39 17.03
C ASN A 27 13.54 -6.40 16.57
N ASP A 28 13.29 -7.44 17.35
CA ASP A 28 12.34 -8.49 17.01
C ASP A 28 10.89 -8.01 17.00
N ASP A 29 10.54 -6.95 17.74
CA ASP A 29 9.19 -6.36 17.69
C ASP A 29 8.93 -5.70 16.34
N LEU A 30 9.94 -5.01 15.77
CA LEU A 30 9.84 -4.44 14.43
C LEU A 30 9.70 -5.53 13.36
N LYS A 31 10.46 -6.63 13.49
CA LYS A 31 10.35 -7.79 12.57
C LYS A 31 8.95 -8.40 12.64
N THR A 32 8.43 -8.60 13.85
CA THR A 32 7.07 -9.11 14.07
C THR A 32 6.02 -8.17 13.46
N LEU A 33 6.18 -6.86 13.63
CA LEU A 33 5.28 -5.89 13.00
C LEU A 33 5.27 -6.02 11.48
N VAL A 34 6.44 -6.13 10.86
CA VAL A 34 6.57 -6.26 9.39
C VAL A 34 5.96 -7.57 8.90
N GLU A 35 6.18 -8.68 9.60
CA GLU A 35 5.57 -9.97 9.30
C GLU A 35 4.04 -9.90 9.37
N ASP A 36 3.49 -9.32 10.43
CA ASP A 36 2.05 -9.12 10.60
C ASP A 36 1.49 -8.20 9.50
N MET A 37 2.24 -7.16 9.09
CA MET A 37 1.84 -6.26 8.00
C MET A 37 1.74 -7.00 6.66
N PHE A 38 2.70 -7.86 6.33
CA PHE A 38 2.61 -8.68 5.12
C PHE A 38 1.42 -9.63 5.14
N GLU A 39 1.20 -10.35 6.25
CA GLU A 39 0.04 -11.24 6.36
C GLU A 39 -1.28 -10.48 6.22
N THR A 40 -1.39 -9.33 6.90
CA THR A 40 -2.57 -8.47 6.80
C THR A 40 -2.80 -7.97 5.38
N MET A 41 -1.73 -7.56 4.70
CA MET A 41 -1.78 -7.09 3.32
C MET A 41 -2.24 -8.20 2.35
N TYR A 42 -1.71 -9.41 2.50
CA TYR A 42 -2.09 -10.53 1.65
C TYR A 42 -3.53 -11.02 1.91
N ASP A 43 -3.97 -11.02 3.17
CA ASP A 43 -5.35 -11.37 3.54
C ASP A 43 -6.38 -10.38 2.95
N ALA A 44 -6.01 -9.12 2.86
CA ALA A 44 -6.85 -8.03 2.31
C ALA A 44 -6.65 -7.78 0.80
N PRO A 45 -6.18 -8.74 0.00
CA PRO A 45 -5.57 -8.70 -1.34
C PRO A 45 -5.00 -7.33 -1.74
N GLY A 46 -4.09 -6.80 -0.93
CA GLY A 46 -3.35 -5.56 -1.17
C GLY A 46 -1.96 -5.79 -1.78
N ILE A 47 -1.39 -4.74 -2.37
CA ILE A 47 -0.01 -4.72 -2.90
C ILE A 47 0.92 -3.81 -2.11
N GLY A 48 0.38 -3.04 -1.17
CA GLY A 48 1.10 -2.15 -0.27
C GLY A 48 0.34 -1.95 1.04
N LEU A 49 1.07 -1.66 2.12
CA LEU A 49 0.50 -1.34 3.43
C LEU A 49 1.50 -0.52 4.25
N ALA A 50 1.05 0.61 4.79
CA ALA A 50 1.81 1.42 5.73
C ALA A 50 1.42 1.09 7.19
N ALA A 51 2.39 1.15 8.11
CA ALA A 51 2.18 0.78 9.52
C ALA A 51 1.06 1.59 10.19
N ILE A 52 0.85 2.84 9.80
CA ILE A 52 -0.25 3.65 10.33
C ILE A 52 -1.64 3.07 10.00
N GLN A 53 -1.80 2.35 8.90
CA GLN A 53 -3.05 1.70 8.52
C GLN A 53 -3.42 0.54 9.46
N VAL A 54 -2.46 0.00 10.18
CA VAL A 54 -2.68 -0.97 11.27
C VAL A 54 -2.49 -0.34 12.66
N GLY A 55 -2.59 0.98 12.75
CA GLY A 55 -2.59 1.74 14.00
C GLY A 55 -1.21 1.99 14.61
N VAL A 56 -0.12 1.73 13.90
CA VAL A 56 1.26 1.95 14.36
C VAL A 56 1.85 3.18 13.66
N PRO A 57 2.03 4.33 14.36
CA PRO A 57 2.48 5.58 13.74
C PRO A 57 4.02 5.61 13.58
N LYS A 58 4.58 4.60 12.90
CA LYS A 58 6.01 4.48 12.56
C LYS A 58 6.22 4.56 11.06
N ARG A 59 7.36 5.10 10.64
CA ARG A 59 7.74 5.19 9.21
C ARG A 59 8.20 3.83 8.69
N VAL A 60 7.25 2.92 8.55
CA VAL A 60 7.41 1.57 8.02
C VAL A 60 6.32 1.32 7.00
N LEU A 61 6.70 0.79 5.84
CA LEU A 61 5.77 0.32 4.84
C LEU A 61 6.27 -0.97 4.19
N VAL A 62 5.34 -1.77 3.71
CA VAL A 62 5.60 -3.02 2.99
C VAL A 62 4.94 -2.95 1.62
N ILE A 63 5.60 -3.53 0.62
CA ILE A 63 5.09 -3.61 -0.76
C ILE A 63 5.41 -4.99 -1.31
N ASP A 64 4.45 -5.59 -1.98
CA ASP A 64 4.62 -6.76 -2.82
C ASP A 64 3.64 -6.66 -3.99
N LEU A 65 4.14 -6.40 -5.17
CA LEU A 65 3.31 -6.25 -6.37
C LEU A 65 2.71 -7.56 -6.86
N GLN A 66 3.23 -8.68 -6.36
CA GLN A 66 2.77 -10.03 -6.71
C GLN A 66 2.63 -10.21 -8.23
N PRO A 67 3.71 -10.01 -9.01
CA PRO A 67 3.63 -10.15 -10.46
C PRO A 67 3.24 -11.58 -10.84
N ASP A 68 2.57 -11.72 -11.99
CA ASP A 68 2.24 -13.03 -12.54
C ASP A 68 3.52 -13.87 -12.68
N ASP A 69 3.44 -15.15 -12.30
CA ASP A 69 4.54 -16.09 -12.49
C ASP A 69 4.56 -16.54 -13.96
N PRO A 70 5.59 -16.15 -14.76
CA PRO A 70 5.64 -16.48 -16.17
C PRO A 70 5.87 -17.98 -16.45
N ASP A 71 6.37 -18.73 -15.45
CA ASP A 71 6.70 -20.15 -15.59
C ASP A 71 5.59 -21.06 -15.01
N ALA A 72 4.58 -20.48 -14.36
CA ALA A 72 3.48 -21.24 -13.80
C ALA A 72 2.39 -21.54 -14.83
N GLU A 73 1.84 -22.76 -14.78
CA GLU A 73 0.65 -23.08 -15.56
C GLU A 73 -0.59 -22.38 -14.99
N PRO A 74 -1.46 -21.79 -15.84
CA PRO A 74 -2.68 -21.13 -15.37
C PRO A 74 -3.59 -22.11 -14.61
N GLU A 75 -3.94 -21.77 -13.36
CA GLU A 75 -4.89 -22.55 -12.57
C GLU A 75 -6.32 -22.27 -13.01
N GLN A 76 -7.09 -23.34 -13.32
CA GLN A 76 -8.52 -23.23 -13.59
C GLN A 76 -9.28 -23.11 -12.26
N CYS A 77 -9.95 -22.01 -12.05
CA CYS A 77 -10.84 -21.85 -10.90
C CYS A 77 -12.19 -22.53 -11.18
N ASP A 78 -12.46 -23.63 -10.47
CA ASP A 78 -13.76 -24.32 -10.44
C ASP A 78 -14.78 -23.57 -9.55
N HIS A 79 -14.95 -22.26 -9.78
CA HIS A 79 -16.02 -21.51 -9.14
C HIS A 79 -17.16 -21.30 -10.12
N ASP A 80 -18.24 -22.06 -9.91
CA ASP A 80 -19.52 -22.00 -10.64
C ASP A 80 -20.25 -20.68 -10.33
N HIS A 81 -19.81 -19.59 -10.94
CA HIS A 81 -20.56 -18.33 -11.04
C HIS A 81 -20.62 -17.95 -12.52
N GLY A 82 -21.73 -18.35 -13.15
CA GLY A 82 -22.07 -18.20 -14.55
C GLY A 82 -21.38 -17.05 -15.29
N GLU A 83 -20.78 -17.42 -16.44
CA GLU A 83 -20.13 -16.66 -17.49
C GLU A 83 -18.59 -16.57 -17.38
N GLY A 84 -17.93 -17.56 -17.98
CA GLY A 84 -16.52 -17.53 -18.38
C GLY A 84 -15.57 -18.14 -17.36
N ALA A 85 -14.91 -19.24 -17.73
CA ALA A 85 -13.77 -19.76 -16.99
C ALA A 85 -12.68 -18.68 -16.94
N HIS A 86 -12.44 -18.13 -15.77
CA HIS A 86 -11.31 -17.23 -15.54
C HIS A 86 -10.12 -18.09 -15.12
N THR A 87 -9.04 -18.03 -15.89
CA THR A 87 -7.76 -18.58 -15.50
C THR A 87 -7.01 -17.54 -14.70
N HIS A 88 -6.61 -17.85 -13.48
CA HIS A 88 -5.67 -17.03 -12.71
C HIS A 88 -4.26 -17.60 -12.92
N GLN A 89 -3.34 -16.71 -13.23
CA GLN A 89 -1.93 -17.06 -13.23
C GLN A 89 -1.41 -16.97 -11.79
N PRO A 90 -0.72 -17.99 -11.27
CA PRO A 90 -0.07 -17.90 -9.98
C PRO A 90 0.86 -16.69 -9.93
N THR A 91 0.91 -16.01 -8.79
CA THR A 91 1.76 -14.83 -8.62
C THR A 91 3.02 -15.17 -7.86
N MET A 92 4.14 -14.54 -8.23
CA MET A 92 5.39 -14.59 -7.47
C MET A 92 5.32 -13.60 -6.31
N LYS A 93 5.88 -13.98 -5.16
CA LYS A 93 6.05 -13.06 -4.04
C LYS A 93 7.41 -12.41 -4.09
N GLU A 94 7.42 -11.09 -4.14
CA GLU A 94 8.61 -10.24 -4.07
C GLU A 94 8.48 -9.21 -2.93
N PRO A 95 8.41 -9.67 -1.66
CA PRO A 95 8.15 -8.79 -0.52
C PRO A 95 9.28 -7.78 -0.32
N ARG A 96 8.92 -6.51 -0.20
CA ARG A 96 9.83 -5.39 0.02
C ARG A 96 9.43 -4.64 1.28
N VAL A 97 10.42 -4.27 2.09
CA VAL A 97 10.25 -3.48 3.31
C VAL A 97 11.01 -2.17 3.17
N PHE A 98 10.35 -1.08 3.49
CA PHE A 98 10.95 0.25 3.49
C PHE A 98 10.77 0.88 4.87
N ILE A 99 11.87 1.08 5.60
CA ILE A 99 11.89 1.70 6.92
C ILE A 99 12.53 3.08 6.79
N ASN A 100 11.91 4.09 7.37
CA ASN A 100 12.33 5.49 7.27
C ASN A 100 12.53 5.96 5.81
N PRO A 101 11.63 5.63 4.87
CA PRO A 101 11.81 6.00 3.48
C PRO A 101 11.77 7.51 3.28
N VAL A 102 12.62 8.00 2.35
CA VAL A 102 12.69 9.38 1.90
C VAL A 102 12.85 9.39 0.38
N ILE A 103 11.97 10.08 -0.34
CA ILE A 103 12.14 10.35 -1.77
C ILE A 103 13.12 11.51 -1.90
N VAL A 104 14.25 11.29 -2.60
CA VAL A 104 15.31 12.29 -2.77
C VAL A 104 15.33 12.88 -4.17
N ASP A 105 14.81 12.18 -5.17
CA ASP A 105 14.77 12.63 -6.57
C ASP A 105 13.49 12.13 -7.26
N PRO A 106 12.36 12.85 -7.15
CA PRO A 106 11.15 12.56 -7.90
C PRO A 106 11.26 13.10 -9.33
N ALA A 107 10.81 12.35 -10.33
CA ALA A 107 10.75 12.82 -11.70
C ALA A 107 9.78 14.00 -11.88
N GLU A 108 10.07 14.88 -12.84
CA GLU A 108 9.12 15.91 -13.28
C GLU A 108 7.98 15.32 -14.13
N GLU A 109 8.27 14.24 -14.86
CA GLU A 109 7.27 13.51 -15.65
C GLU A 109 6.28 12.81 -14.72
N LEU A 110 4.99 12.95 -15.01
CA LEU A 110 3.93 12.32 -14.26
C LEU A 110 3.39 11.10 -15.00
N SER A 111 3.02 10.07 -14.23
CA SER A 111 2.22 8.94 -14.68
C SER A 111 0.89 8.92 -13.93
N THR A 112 -0.17 8.50 -14.63
CA THR A 112 -1.51 8.36 -14.05
C THR A 112 -1.81 6.90 -13.81
N TYR A 113 -2.12 6.55 -12.56
CA TYR A 113 -2.62 5.21 -12.22
C TYR A 113 -3.98 5.32 -11.53
N GLN A 114 -4.83 4.31 -11.78
CA GLN A 114 -6.05 4.14 -11.00
C GLN A 114 -5.69 3.52 -9.64
N GLU A 115 -5.72 4.34 -8.60
CA GLU A 115 -5.40 3.92 -7.24
C GLU A 115 -6.64 3.50 -6.47
N GLY A 116 -6.47 2.49 -5.62
CA GLY A 116 -7.34 2.07 -4.54
C GLY A 116 -6.56 2.02 -3.24
N CYS A 117 -7.21 1.84 -2.11
CA CYS A 117 -6.57 1.76 -0.81
C CYS A 117 -7.37 0.89 0.15
N LEU A 118 -6.69 0.01 0.89
CA LEU A 118 -7.32 -0.84 1.91
C LEU A 118 -8.03 -0.01 3.00
N SER A 119 -7.54 1.20 3.29
CA SER A 119 -8.18 2.14 4.22
C SER A 119 -9.34 2.94 3.61
N VAL A 120 -9.59 2.81 2.30
CA VAL A 120 -10.66 3.51 1.56
C VAL A 120 -11.37 2.51 0.64
N PRO A 121 -12.07 1.50 1.22
CA PRO A 121 -12.60 0.36 0.47
C PRO A 121 -13.59 0.80 -0.62
N GLU A 122 -13.63 0.03 -1.73
CA GLU A 122 -14.57 0.22 -2.86
C GLU A 122 -14.47 1.58 -3.59
N ILE A 123 -13.42 2.35 -3.34
CA ILE A 123 -13.15 3.61 -4.02
C ILE A 123 -11.87 3.49 -4.84
N TYR A 124 -11.99 3.82 -6.12
CA TYR A 124 -10.86 3.89 -7.05
C TYR A 124 -10.90 5.23 -7.77
N ALA A 125 -9.73 5.81 -8.02
CA ALA A 125 -9.63 7.05 -8.79
C ALA A 125 -8.25 7.19 -9.43
N ASP A 126 -8.21 7.89 -10.54
CA ASP A 126 -6.96 8.25 -11.22
C ASP A 126 -6.22 9.31 -10.40
N VAL A 127 -4.96 9.04 -10.11
CA VAL A 127 -4.03 9.91 -9.40
C VAL A 127 -2.78 10.08 -10.25
N ASP A 128 -2.32 11.33 -10.37
CA ASP A 128 -1.08 11.68 -11.05
C ASP A 128 0.07 11.70 -10.03
N ARG A 129 1.14 10.94 -10.32
CA ARG A 129 2.35 10.92 -9.49
C ARG A 129 3.59 11.00 -10.37
N PRO A 130 4.76 11.46 -9.83
CA PRO A 130 6.04 11.27 -10.50
C PRO A 130 6.20 9.84 -11.04
N ALA A 131 6.52 9.74 -12.34
CA ALA A 131 6.59 8.43 -13.03
C ALA A 131 7.72 7.55 -12.48
N THR A 132 8.79 8.20 -11.99
CA THR A 132 9.93 7.54 -11.33
C THR A 132 10.36 8.33 -10.10
N CYS A 133 11.00 7.68 -9.15
CA CYS A 133 11.60 8.34 -8.00
C CYS A 133 12.81 7.56 -7.48
N THR A 134 13.79 8.29 -6.93
CA THR A 134 14.86 7.69 -6.13
C THR A 134 14.45 7.72 -4.66
N VAL A 135 14.47 6.56 -4.00
CA VAL A 135 14.17 6.43 -2.58
C VAL A 135 15.41 6.01 -1.79
N GLU A 136 15.64 6.66 -0.66
CA GLU A 136 16.57 6.23 0.38
C GLU A 136 15.76 5.61 1.52
N TYR A 137 16.17 4.44 2.00
CA TYR A 137 15.45 3.72 3.06
C TYR A 137 16.39 2.81 3.85
N GLN A 138 15.90 2.22 4.92
CA GLN A 138 16.59 1.20 5.69
C GLN A 138 15.84 -0.14 5.56
N ASP A 139 16.60 -1.25 5.57
CA ASP A 139 16.05 -2.60 5.72
C ASP A 139 15.83 -2.96 7.19
N LEU A 140 15.37 -4.20 7.46
CA LEU A 140 15.12 -4.71 8.83
C LEU A 140 16.38 -4.81 9.70
N ASP A 141 17.58 -4.78 9.11
CA ASP A 141 18.84 -4.77 9.83
C ASP A 141 19.37 -3.34 10.04
N GLY A 142 18.59 -2.32 9.65
CA GLY A 142 18.97 -0.91 9.73
C GLY A 142 19.97 -0.46 8.67
N LYS A 143 20.30 -1.30 7.70
CA LYS A 143 21.21 -0.98 6.62
C LYS A 143 20.52 -0.05 5.62
N LYS A 144 21.26 1.00 5.22
CA LYS A 144 20.77 1.99 4.25
C LYS A 144 20.87 1.49 2.82
N HIS A 145 19.84 1.79 2.05
CA HIS A 145 19.73 1.50 0.63
C HIS A 145 19.29 2.76 -0.11
N THR A 146 19.69 2.85 -1.38
CA THR A 146 19.21 3.85 -2.32
C THR A 146 18.82 3.13 -3.59
N GLU A 147 17.59 3.36 -4.08
CA GLU A 147 17.04 2.63 -5.21
C GLU A 147 16.23 3.57 -6.12
N ASN A 148 16.35 3.38 -7.42
CA ASN A 148 15.50 4.01 -8.42
C ASN A 148 14.28 3.12 -8.68
N LEU A 149 13.10 3.68 -8.52
CA LEU A 149 11.83 3.00 -8.74
C LEU A 149 11.10 3.60 -9.93
N GLU A 150 10.38 2.75 -10.67
CA GLU A 150 9.58 3.14 -11.83
C GLU A 150 8.25 2.39 -11.87
N GLY A 151 7.34 2.84 -12.73
CA GLY A 151 6.05 2.19 -12.98
C GLY A 151 5.19 2.02 -11.73
N LEU A 152 4.53 0.86 -11.60
CA LEU A 152 3.62 0.59 -10.51
C LEU A 152 4.32 0.59 -9.14
N LEU A 153 5.59 0.16 -9.06
CA LEU A 153 6.34 0.15 -7.81
C LEU A 153 6.60 1.57 -7.30
N ALA A 154 6.97 2.51 -8.19
CA ALA A 154 7.13 3.91 -7.82
C ALA A 154 5.81 4.54 -7.37
N THR A 155 4.71 4.22 -8.04
CA THR A 155 3.36 4.68 -7.66
C THR A 155 2.96 4.13 -6.30
N CYS A 156 3.12 2.82 -6.06
CA CYS A 156 2.79 2.17 -4.80
C CYS A 156 3.62 2.74 -3.64
N LEU A 157 4.95 2.89 -3.81
CA LEU A 157 5.79 3.52 -2.78
C LEU A 157 5.28 4.92 -2.40
N GLN A 158 4.98 5.76 -3.38
CA GLN A 158 4.50 7.12 -3.13
C GLN A 158 3.14 7.13 -2.45
N HIS A 159 2.26 6.18 -2.78
CA HIS A 159 0.97 5.98 -2.11
C HIS A 159 1.17 5.63 -0.62
N GLU A 160 2.04 4.66 -0.34
CA GLU A 160 2.31 4.25 1.05
C GLU A 160 3.06 5.33 1.84
N MET A 161 3.91 6.12 1.19
CA MET A 161 4.57 7.27 1.83
C MET A 161 3.58 8.40 2.20
N ASP A 162 2.54 8.62 1.39
CA ASP A 162 1.47 9.54 1.74
C ASP A 162 0.81 9.17 3.08
N HIS A 163 0.58 7.87 3.31
CA HIS A 163 0.05 7.39 4.59
C HIS A 163 0.95 7.77 5.78
N LEU A 164 2.27 7.77 5.59
CA LEU A 164 3.21 8.18 6.65
C LEU A 164 3.09 9.67 6.99
N GLU A 165 2.58 10.49 6.06
CA GLU A 165 2.32 11.92 6.24
C GLU A 165 0.85 12.23 6.58
N GLY A 166 0.02 11.19 6.83
CA GLY A 166 -1.40 11.34 7.11
C GLY A 166 -2.22 11.77 5.89
N ILE A 167 -1.72 11.52 4.68
CA ILE A 167 -2.37 11.82 3.41
C ILE A 167 -2.98 10.53 2.85
N LEU A 168 -4.15 10.64 2.23
CA LEU A 168 -4.81 9.54 1.52
C LEU A 168 -4.88 9.86 0.04
N PHE A 169 -4.90 8.84 -0.83
CA PHE A 169 -4.98 9.09 -2.28
C PHE A 169 -6.19 9.97 -2.68
N ILE A 170 -7.31 9.88 -1.93
CA ILE A 170 -8.48 10.74 -2.15
C ILE A 170 -8.21 12.23 -1.86
N ASP A 171 -7.14 12.58 -1.14
CA ASP A 171 -6.76 13.95 -0.87
C ASP A 171 -6.11 14.63 -2.11
N HIS A 172 -5.59 13.84 -3.07
CA HIS A 172 -5.11 14.31 -4.37
C HIS A 172 -6.25 14.64 -5.35
N LEU A 173 -7.46 14.20 -5.05
CA LEU A 173 -8.62 14.42 -5.91
C LEU A 173 -9.15 15.85 -5.79
N SER A 174 -9.80 16.33 -6.84
CA SER A 174 -10.54 17.58 -6.75
C SER A 174 -11.58 17.53 -5.62
N ARG A 175 -11.88 18.67 -5.03
CA ARG A 175 -12.86 18.79 -3.92
C ARG A 175 -14.19 18.09 -4.23
N LEU A 176 -14.64 18.16 -5.50
CA LEU A 176 -15.88 17.51 -5.93
C LEU A 176 -15.74 15.99 -5.93
N LYS A 177 -14.68 15.45 -6.57
CA LYS A 177 -14.43 14.00 -6.63
C LYS A 177 -14.24 13.41 -5.22
N ARG A 178 -13.43 14.07 -4.37
CA ARG A 178 -13.26 13.69 -2.97
C ARG A 178 -14.57 13.65 -2.20
N GLY A 179 -15.42 14.68 -2.35
CA GLY A 179 -16.73 14.72 -1.71
C GLY A 179 -17.65 13.58 -2.16
N MET A 180 -17.61 13.20 -3.44
CA MET A 180 -18.34 12.06 -3.98
C MET A 180 -17.84 10.73 -3.40
N ALA A 181 -16.53 10.54 -3.32
CA ALA A 181 -15.90 9.36 -2.73
C ALA A 181 -16.32 9.15 -1.27
N LEU A 182 -16.20 10.20 -0.43
CA LEU A 182 -16.61 10.15 0.98
C LEU A 182 -18.11 9.88 1.15
N LYS A 183 -18.95 10.42 0.26
CA LYS A 183 -20.40 10.16 0.27
C LYS A 183 -20.71 8.71 -0.10
N LYS A 184 -19.99 8.13 -1.07
CA LYS A 184 -20.11 6.71 -1.45
C LYS A 184 -19.73 5.81 -0.27
N LEU A 185 -18.57 6.03 0.36
CA LEU A 185 -18.13 5.29 1.55
C LEU A 185 -19.17 5.32 2.68
N LYS A 186 -19.72 6.50 2.98
CA LYS A 186 -20.76 6.63 4.01
C LYS A 186 -22.00 5.77 3.69
N LYS A 187 -22.40 5.70 2.41
CA LYS A 187 -23.55 4.87 2.00
C LYS A 187 -23.25 3.38 2.13
N LEU A 188 -22.06 2.94 1.72
CA LEU A 188 -21.66 1.53 1.82
C LEU A 188 -21.69 1.05 3.26
N ARG A 189 -21.17 1.84 4.20
CA ARG A 189 -21.19 1.51 5.65
C ARG A 189 -22.58 1.51 6.28
N GLN A 190 -23.55 2.21 5.69
CA GLN A 190 -24.93 2.18 6.19
C GLN A 190 -25.71 0.98 5.65
N ALA A 191 -25.19 0.32 4.62
CA ALA A 191 -25.81 -0.84 3.97
C ALA A 191 -25.23 -2.19 4.46
N ALA A 192 -24.05 -2.18 5.09
CA ALA A 192 -23.42 -3.33 5.75
C ALA A 192 -23.90 -3.46 7.20
#